data_5a1a486bea79fa90ad2484bf2b15cb65
#
_entry.id   5a1a486bea79fa90ad2484bf2b15cb65
#
_cell.length_a   1.000
_cell.length_b   1.000
_cell.length_c   1.000
_cell.angle_alpha   90.00
_cell.angle_beta   90.00
_cell.angle_gamma   90.00
#
_symmetry.space_group_name_H-M   'P 1'
#
loop_
_entity.id
_entity.type
_entity.pdbx_description
1 polymer ?
#
loop_
_entity_poly.entity_id
_entity_poly.type
_entity_poly.pdbx_seq_one_letter_code
_entity_poly.pdbx_strand_id
1 'polypeptide(L)'
;MRLELRKEIDKLSSLARERGAEARQISASDVVTAEWVRFKCRFGCKGYAKHLSCPPYAPTPAETRRLLAEYSTGLLLRFEGVPGYPDLKPEDIPLDFHPFFRDLILWVNSTVHFLE
;
A
#
# COMPACT_ATOMS: atom_id res chain seq x y z
N MET A 1 -18.44 15.36 -14.39
CA MET A 1 -17.31 15.12 -13.52
C MET A 1 -17.47 13.87 -12.64
N ARG A 2 -18.59 13.70 -11.94
CA ARG A 2 -18.85 12.49 -11.14
C ARG A 2 -18.90 11.20 -11.96
N LEU A 3 -19.46 11.24 -13.16
CA LEU A 3 -19.54 10.10 -14.06
C LEU A 3 -18.16 9.68 -14.59
N GLU A 4 -17.32 10.66 -14.92
CA GLU A 4 -15.96 10.41 -15.39
C GLU A 4 -15.10 9.80 -14.27
N LEU A 5 -15.20 10.36 -13.06
CA LEU A 5 -14.49 9.84 -11.90
C LEU A 5 -14.91 8.40 -11.60
N ARG A 6 -16.22 8.11 -11.66
CA ARG A 6 -16.74 6.77 -11.43
C ARG A 6 -16.22 5.78 -12.48
N LYS A 7 -16.17 6.19 -13.75
CA LYS A 7 -15.63 5.37 -14.84
C LYS A 7 -14.14 5.07 -14.61
N GLU A 8 -13.38 6.07 -14.21
CA GLU A 8 -11.95 5.89 -13.93
C GLU A 8 -11.73 4.95 -12.74
N ILE A 9 -12.51 5.10 -11.68
CA ILE A 9 -12.44 4.22 -10.51
C ILE A 9 -12.80 2.78 -10.89
N ASP A 10 -13.86 2.58 -11.67
CA ASP A 10 -14.26 1.25 -12.14
C ASP A 10 -13.19 0.62 -13.02
N LYS A 11 -12.58 1.40 -13.90
CA LYS A 11 -11.48 0.96 -14.75
C LYS A 11 -10.26 0.53 -13.93
N LEU A 12 -9.82 1.38 -13.00
CA LEU A 12 -8.68 1.09 -12.15
C LEU A 12 -8.96 -0.11 -11.24
N SER A 13 -10.18 -0.24 -10.74
CA SER A 13 -10.58 -1.38 -9.91
C SER A 13 -10.51 -2.69 -10.70
N SER A 14 -10.96 -2.68 -11.95
CA SER A 14 -10.87 -3.86 -12.82
C SER A 14 -9.43 -4.23 -13.12
N LEU A 15 -8.59 -3.25 -13.40
CA LEU A 15 -7.16 -3.46 -13.65
C LEU A 15 -6.44 -4.01 -12.40
N ALA A 16 -6.80 -3.52 -11.23
CA ALA A 16 -6.25 -4.02 -9.97
C ALA A 16 -6.62 -5.50 -9.74
N ARG A 17 -7.87 -5.88 -10.06
CA ARG A 17 -8.31 -7.27 -9.95
C ARG A 17 -7.55 -8.20 -10.89
N GLU A 18 -7.21 -7.74 -12.10
CA GLU A 18 -6.38 -8.49 -13.03
C GLU A 18 -5.00 -8.79 -12.44
N ARG A 19 -4.53 -7.94 -11.53
CA ARG A 19 -3.25 -8.11 -10.83
C ARG A 19 -3.39 -8.85 -9.50
N GLY A 20 -4.58 -9.33 -9.18
CA GLY A 20 -4.84 -10.09 -7.96
C GLY A 20 -5.12 -9.24 -6.71
N ALA A 21 -5.36 -7.95 -6.88
CA ALA A 21 -5.72 -7.05 -5.79
C ALA A 21 -7.22 -6.76 -5.79
N GLU A 22 -7.77 -6.46 -4.63
CA GLU A 22 -9.10 -5.91 -4.50
C GLU A 22 -9.01 -4.40 -4.35
N ALA A 23 -9.94 -3.66 -4.92
CA ALA A 23 -9.96 -2.21 -4.88
C ALA A 23 -11.26 -1.70 -4.26
N ARG A 24 -11.16 -0.65 -3.45
CA ARG A 24 -12.31 0.00 -2.83
C ARG A 24 -12.12 1.51 -2.87
N GLN A 25 -13.15 2.22 -3.29
CA GLN A 25 -13.15 3.68 -3.21
C GLN A 25 -13.30 4.13 -1.75
N ILE A 26 -12.47 5.07 -1.35
CA ILE A 26 -12.53 5.70 -0.03
C ILE A 26 -12.43 7.22 -0.19
N SER A 27 -12.80 7.95 0.85
CA SER A 27 -12.50 9.37 0.94
C SER A 27 -11.03 9.53 1.36
N ALA A 28 -10.34 10.49 0.77
CA ALA A 28 -8.95 10.77 1.16
C ALA A 28 -8.85 11.13 2.65
N SER A 29 -9.90 11.74 3.21
CA SER A 29 -9.99 12.08 4.62
C SER A 29 -10.08 10.86 5.56
N ASP A 30 -10.39 9.66 5.02
CA ASP A 30 -10.42 8.43 5.82
C ASP A 30 -9.03 7.87 6.12
N VAL A 31 -8.01 8.37 5.41
CA VAL A 31 -6.62 7.93 5.64
C VAL A 31 -6.07 8.60 6.89
N VAL A 32 -5.71 7.79 7.87
CA VAL A 32 -5.16 8.27 9.13
C VAL A 32 -3.63 8.27 9.05
N THR A 33 -3.04 9.41 9.41
CA THR A 33 -1.60 9.56 9.52
C THR A 33 -1.23 9.84 10.99
N ALA A 34 -0.20 9.21 11.51
CA ALA A 34 0.21 9.38 12.89
C ALA A 34 1.70 9.12 13.06
N GLU A 35 2.31 9.85 14.00
CA GLU A 35 3.74 9.70 14.30
C GLU A 35 4.08 8.30 14.82
N TRP A 36 3.16 7.66 15.57
CA TRP A 36 3.42 6.34 16.14
C TRP A 36 3.68 5.26 15.08
N VAL A 37 3.18 5.46 13.87
CA VAL A 37 3.46 4.53 12.75
C VAL A 37 4.96 4.50 12.46
N ARG A 38 5.61 5.67 12.45
CA ARG A 38 7.05 5.77 12.24
C ARG A 38 7.86 5.17 13.40
N PHE A 39 7.35 5.28 14.62
CA PHE A 39 7.98 4.63 15.76
C PHE A 39 8.02 3.11 15.60
N LYS A 40 6.96 2.51 15.08
CA LYS A 40 6.97 1.08 14.77
C LYS A 40 8.06 0.72 13.77
N CYS A 41 8.24 1.52 12.73
CA CYS A 41 9.30 1.30 11.77
C CYS A 41 10.69 1.43 12.42
N ARG A 42 10.89 2.47 13.22
CA ARG A 42 12.18 2.77 13.83
C ARG A 42 12.60 1.73 14.86
N PHE A 43 11.67 1.26 15.68
CA PHE A 43 11.97 0.40 16.82
C PHE A 43 11.58 -1.06 16.63
N GLY A 44 10.83 -1.40 15.60
CA GLY A 44 10.33 -2.76 15.41
C GLY A 44 10.55 -3.34 14.01
N CYS A 45 11.04 -2.57 13.06
CA CYS A 45 11.18 -3.05 11.68
C CYS A 45 12.65 -3.16 11.27
N LYS A 46 13.05 -4.36 10.86
CA LYS A 46 14.42 -4.60 10.35
C LYS A 46 14.70 -3.87 9.03
N GLY A 47 13.64 -3.46 8.31
CA GLY A 47 13.75 -2.72 7.05
C GLY A 47 13.95 -1.21 7.22
N TYR A 48 13.95 -0.68 8.45
CA TYR A 48 14.12 0.74 8.70
C TYR A 48 15.42 1.26 8.06
N ALA A 49 15.30 2.37 7.34
CA ALA A 49 16.41 3.04 6.65
C ALA A 49 17.07 2.23 5.53
N LYS A 50 16.50 1.10 5.13
CA LYS A 50 17.09 0.23 4.10
C LYS A 50 16.52 0.46 2.70
N HIS A 51 15.34 1.08 2.59
CA HIS A 51 14.68 1.35 1.32
C HIS A 51 14.23 2.80 1.25
N LEU A 52 14.18 3.38 0.04
CA LEU A 52 13.71 4.75 -0.15
C LEU A 52 12.21 4.92 0.18
N SER A 53 11.46 3.83 0.17
CA SER A 53 10.06 3.82 0.59
C SER A 53 9.88 3.67 2.10
N CYS A 54 10.98 3.60 2.86
CA CYS A 54 10.97 3.44 4.31
C CYS A 54 11.47 4.69 5.01
N PRO A 55 11.07 4.94 6.27
CA PRO A 55 11.66 6.02 7.05
C PRO A 55 13.16 5.82 7.22
N PRO A 56 13.96 6.86 7.31
CA PRO A 56 13.60 8.28 7.30
C PRO A 56 13.39 8.89 5.92
N TYR A 57 13.53 8.12 4.84
CA TYR A 57 13.48 8.60 3.46
C TYR A 57 12.05 8.82 2.95
N ALA A 58 11.10 8.05 3.45
CA ALA A 58 9.69 8.22 3.10
C ALA A 58 9.15 9.55 3.64
N PRO A 59 8.08 10.12 3.03
CA PRO A 59 7.46 11.34 3.55
C PRO A 59 7.10 11.22 5.02
N THR A 60 7.21 12.32 5.75
CA THR A 60 6.78 12.37 7.15
C THR A 60 5.25 12.27 7.24
N PRO A 61 4.69 11.89 8.40
CA PRO A 61 3.24 11.92 8.59
C PRO A 61 2.62 13.29 8.30
N ALA A 62 3.30 14.37 8.67
CA ALA A 62 2.83 15.75 8.39
C ALA A 62 2.82 16.04 6.89
N GLU A 63 3.86 15.64 6.16
CA GLU A 63 3.93 15.80 4.71
C GLU A 63 2.83 14.98 4.01
N THR A 64 2.63 13.74 4.45
CA THR A 64 1.58 12.86 3.92
C THR A 64 0.20 13.46 4.16
N ARG A 65 -0.04 14.02 5.34
CA ARG A 65 -1.31 14.68 5.68
C ARG A 65 -1.58 15.87 4.77
N ARG A 66 -0.56 16.69 4.50
CA ARG A 66 -0.70 17.82 3.58
C ARG A 66 -1.00 17.36 2.16
N LEU A 67 -0.34 16.30 1.70
CA LEU A 67 -0.59 15.73 0.38
C LEU A 67 -2.02 15.21 0.29
N LEU A 68 -2.48 14.47 1.26
CA LEU A 68 -3.84 13.90 1.28
C LEU A 68 -4.92 14.99 1.28
N ALA A 69 -4.62 16.16 1.86
CA ALA A 69 -5.57 17.29 1.88
C ALA A 69 -5.83 17.86 0.48
N GLU A 70 -4.99 17.58 -0.50
CA GLU A 70 -5.16 18.01 -1.88
C GLU A 70 -6.09 17.08 -2.67
N TYR A 71 -6.49 15.96 -2.10
CA TYR A 71 -7.34 14.96 -2.74
C TYR A 71 -8.65 14.78 -1.98
N SER A 72 -9.71 14.46 -2.69
CA SER A 72 -11.01 14.12 -2.07
C SER A 72 -11.29 12.62 -2.10
N THR A 73 -10.74 11.92 -3.08
CA THR A 73 -11.03 10.49 -3.31
C THR A 73 -9.74 9.70 -3.38
N GLY A 74 -9.76 8.51 -2.79
CA GLY A 74 -8.67 7.55 -2.87
C GLY A 74 -9.16 6.18 -3.33
N LEU A 75 -8.24 5.37 -3.81
CA LEU A 75 -8.49 3.98 -4.13
C LEU A 75 -7.65 3.12 -3.20
N LEU A 76 -8.33 2.39 -2.32
CA LEU A 76 -7.67 1.47 -1.39
C LEU A 76 -7.51 0.12 -2.06
N LEU A 77 -6.29 -0.38 -2.11
CA LEU A 77 -5.96 -1.69 -2.67
C LEU A 77 -5.68 -2.67 -1.54
N ARG A 78 -6.29 -3.85 -1.64
CA ARG A 78 -6.06 -4.95 -0.70
C ARG A 78 -5.39 -6.09 -1.42
N PHE A 79 -4.32 -6.57 -0.82
CA PHE A 79 -3.56 -7.71 -1.31
C PHE A 79 -3.68 -8.85 -0.31
N GLU A 80 -4.23 -9.99 -0.72
CA GLU A 80 -4.35 -11.18 0.10
C GLU A 80 -3.41 -12.26 -0.40
N GLY A 81 -2.62 -12.82 0.52
CA GLY A 81 -1.61 -13.81 0.15
C GLY A 81 -0.50 -13.22 -0.69
N VAL A 82 0.35 -14.06 -1.22
CA VAL A 82 1.40 -13.67 -2.15
C VAL A 82 1.47 -14.73 -3.24
N PRO A 83 1.55 -14.37 -4.51
CA PRO A 83 1.75 -15.36 -5.58
C PRO A 83 2.97 -16.25 -5.30
N GLY A 84 2.78 -17.56 -5.36
CA GLY A 84 3.82 -18.52 -5.01
C GLY A 84 3.80 -19.02 -3.57
N TYR A 85 2.94 -18.46 -2.70
CA TYR A 85 2.83 -18.84 -1.29
C TYR A 85 1.36 -19.03 -0.88
N PRO A 86 0.58 -19.88 -1.58
CA PRO A 86 -0.88 -19.95 -1.39
C PRO A 86 -1.34 -20.45 -0.02
N ASP A 87 -0.52 -21.28 0.63
CA ASP A 87 -0.89 -21.91 1.90
C ASP A 87 -0.26 -21.24 3.12
N LEU A 88 0.43 -20.11 2.90
CA LEU A 88 1.13 -19.43 3.99
C LEU A 88 0.18 -18.49 4.74
N LYS A 89 -0.02 -18.76 6.03
CA LYS A 89 -0.84 -17.91 6.89
C LYS A 89 0.01 -16.80 7.50
N PRO A 90 -0.56 -15.62 7.74
CA PRO A 90 0.19 -14.50 8.32
C PRO A 90 0.92 -14.85 9.62
N GLU A 91 0.29 -15.65 10.49
CA GLU A 91 0.87 -16.06 11.77
C GLU A 91 2.04 -17.02 11.62
N ASP A 92 2.16 -17.69 10.47
CA ASP A 92 3.22 -18.66 10.19
C ASP A 92 4.44 -18.04 9.50
N ILE A 93 4.40 -16.74 9.21
CA ILE A 93 5.47 -16.05 8.49
C ILE A 93 6.51 -15.52 9.48
N PRO A 94 7.76 -16.03 9.43
CA PRO A 94 8.85 -15.43 10.22
C PRO A 94 9.07 -13.96 9.83
N LEU A 95 9.33 -13.11 10.81
CA LEU A 95 9.55 -11.68 10.59
C LEU A 95 10.74 -11.37 9.67
N ASP A 96 11.63 -12.31 9.50
CA ASP A 96 12.82 -12.17 8.66
C ASP A 96 12.80 -13.09 7.43
N PHE A 97 11.64 -13.54 7.00
CA PHE A 97 11.50 -14.37 5.79
C PHE A 97 11.64 -13.49 4.54
N HIS A 98 12.87 -13.22 4.15
CA HIS A 98 13.22 -12.29 3.07
C HIS A 98 12.58 -12.61 1.70
N PRO A 99 12.54 -13.86 1.21
CA PRO A 99 11.92 -14.16 -0.09
C PRO A 99 10.45 -13.77 -0.13
N PHE A 100 9.70 -14.05 0.94
CA PHE A 100 8.28 -13.69 1.03
C PHE A 100 8.08 -12.18 0.97
N PHE A 101 8.82 -11.43 1.80
CA PHE A 101 8.69 -9.98 1.83
C PHE A 101 9.14 -9.32 0.54
N ARG A 102 10.19 -9.82 -0.09
CA ARG A 102 10.63 -9.33 -1.38
C ARG A 102 9.55 -9.51 -2.44
N ASP A 103 8.95 -10.70 -2.53
CA ASP A 103 7.93 -10.99 -3.53
C ASP A 103 6.65 -10.20 -3.27
N LEU A 104 6.27 -10.03 -2.01
CA LEU A 104 5.15 -9.18 -1.62
C LEU A 104 5.36 -7.73 -2.05
N ILE A 105 6.51 -7.16 -1.72
CA ILE A 105 6.84 -5.77 -2.05
C ILE A 105 6.87 -5.57 -3.56
N LEU A 106 7.46 -6.49 -4.31
CA LEU A 106 7.49 -6.43 -5.78
C LEU A 106 6.09 -6.49 -6.36
N TRP A 107 5.24 -7.36 -5.85
CA TRP A 107 3.86 -7.47 -6.30
C TRP A 107 3.07 -6.19 -6.05
N VAL A 108 3.13 -5.64 -4.84
CA VAL A 108 2.44 -4.40 -4.46
C VAL A 108 2.95 -3.23 -5.31
N ASN A 109 4.25 -3.03 -5.37
CA ASN A 109 4.84 -1.91 -6.09
C ASN A 109 4.58 -2.00 -7.60
N SER A 110 4.69 -3.18 -8.19
CA SER A 110 4.42 -3.37 -9.62
C SER A 110 2.95 -3.15 -9.94
N THR A 111 2.04 -3.53 -9.03
CA THR A 111 0.60 -3.30 -9.23
C THR A 111 0.28 -1.81 -9.16
N VAL A 112 0.80 -1.10 -8.17
CA VAL A 112 0.58 0.35 -8.06
C VAL A 112 1.13 1.07 -9.30
N HIS A 113 2.33 0.72 -9.72
CA HIS A 113 2.94 1.30 -10.92
C HIS A 113 2.12 1.02 -12.18
N PHE A 114 1.57 -0.19 -12.30
CA PHE A 114 0.70 -0.58 -13.41
C PHE A 114 -0.56 0.29 -13.48
N LEU A 115 -1.09 0.70 -12.32
CA LEU A 115 -2.30 1.53 -12.24
C LEU A 115 -2.05 3.02 -12.51
N GLU A 116 -0.80 3.46 -12.42
CA GLU A 116 -0.43 4.83 -12.73
C GLU A 116 -0.48 5.09 -14.24
#